data_e45525a9e9e596d6b421a010c00fcfa9
#
_entry.id   e45525a9e9e596d6b421a010c00fcfa9
#
_cell.length_a   1.000
_cell.length_b   1.000
_cell.length_c   1.000
_cell.angle_alpha   90.00
_cell.angle_beta   90.00
_cell.angle_gamma   90.00
#
_symmetry.space_group_name_H-M   'P 1'
#
loop_
_entity.id
_entity.type
_entity.pdbx_description
1 polymer ?
#
loop_
_entity_poly.entity_id
_entity_poly.type
_entity_poly.pdbx_seq_one_letter_code
_entity_poly.pdbx_strand_id
1 'polypeptide(L)'
;MHSNIKERFNNLLPKYAILPIIAALLINNCIYIGAAQLRNHLSFYSLAISLDEKIPLLTPFVIFYVLAYVQWALNYILIGRDSKKLCYQFVLGDILSKVICLFFFILFPTTLTRPEITGTDIFSQLVRFIYSVDAPVNLFPSIHCLESWCCIRAAYKMNFKTEKRTNYYRVATILMSLGIFASTLFIKQHRTRIT
;
A
#
# COMPACT_ATOMS: atom_id res chain seq x y z
N MET A 1 -6.48 25.51 25.36
CA MET A 1 -6.89 24.38 24.47
C MET A 1 -5.84 24.02 23.40
N HIS A 2 -5.08 24.98 22.86
CA HIS A 2 -4.02 24.73 21.87
C HIS A 2 -2.76 23.97 22.37
N SER A 3 -2.37 24.11 23.64
CA SER A 3 -1.20 23.40 24.23
C SER A 3 -1.40 21.88 24.26
N ASN A 4 -2.62 21.43 24.49
CA ASN A 4 -2.94 19.99 24.63
C ASN A 4 -2.87 19.22 23.29
N ILE A 5 -3.09 19.88 22.16
CA ILE A 5 -3.02 19.25 20.83
C ILE A 5 -1.54 19.09 20.41
N LYS A 6 -0.71 20.11 20.63
CA LYS A 6 0.73 20.06 20.35
C LYS A 6 1.45 18.99 21.17
N GLU A 7 1.13 18.87 22.47
CA GLU A 7 1.68 17.83 23.33
C GLU A 7 1.21 16.45 22.92
N ARG A 8 -0.05 16.26 22.57
CA ARG A 8 -0.56 14.98 22.04
C ARG A 8 0.10 14.59 20.71
N PHE A 9 0.35 15.56 19.83
CA PHE A 9 1.04 15.31 18.55
C PHE A 9 2.52 14.98 18.75
N ASN A 10 3.22 15.67 19.64
CA ASN A 10 4.60 15.33 20.00
C ASN A 10 4.72 13.96 20.70
N ASN A 11 3.65 13.52 21.39
CA ASN A 11 3.57 12.19 21.98
C ASN A 11 3.24 11.10 20.95
N LEU A 12 2.64 11.47 19.79
CA LEU A 12 2.34 10.54 18.71
C LEU A 12 3.58 10.27 17.85
N LEU A 13 4.33 11.32 17.47
CA LEU A 13 5.52 11.23 16.64
C LEU A 13 6.64 12.13 17.18
N PRO A 14 7.87 11.60 17.35
CA PRO A 14 9.03 12.41 17.70
C PRO A 14 9.32 13.44 16.61
N LYS A 15 9.81 14.63 16.98
CA LYS A 15 10.09 15.74 16.06
C LYS A 15 10.97 15.34 14.88
N TYR A 16 11.96 14.47 15.09
CA TYR A 16 12.86 14.01 14.04
C TYR A 16 12.18 13.15 12.96
N ALA A 17 11.05 12.52 13.29
CA ALA A 17 10.32 11.64 12.39
C ALA A 17 9.32 12.39 11.51
N ILE A 18 8.85 13.57 11.93
CA ILE A 18 7.77 14.31 11.25
C ILE A 18 8.18 14.67 9.81
N LEU A 19 9.31 15.35 9.64
CA LEU A 19 9.74 15.82 8.32
C LEU A 19 10.04 14.67 7.34
N PRO A 20 10.81 13.62 7.71
CA PRO A 20 11.04 12.49 6.81
C PRO A 20 9.76 11.75 6.41
N ILE A 21 8.83 11.54 7.33
CA ILE A 21 7.56 10.85 7.03
C ILE A 21 6.70 11.71 6.09
N ILE A 22 6.58 13.01 6.34
CA ILE A 22 5.87 13.93 5.44
C ILE A 22 6.52 13.92 4.05
N ALA A 23 7.85 13.98 3.98
CA ALA A 23 8.57 13.93 2.70
C ALA A 23 8.29 12.62 1.94
N ALA A 24 8.31 11.47 2.62
CA ALA A 24 7.97 10.18 2.02
C ALA A 24 6.54 10.18 1.46
N LEU A 25 5.57 10.63 2.25
CA LEU A 25 4.16 10.69 1.83
C LEU A 25 3.96 11.62 0.62
N LEU A 26 4.61 12.78 0.61
CA LEU A 26 4.54 13.73 -0.52
C LEU A 26 5.19 13.13 -1.77
N ILE A 27 6.38 12.54 -1.66
CA ILE A 27 7.07 11.91 -2.78
C ILE A 27 6.24 10.74 -3.33
N ASN A 28 5.69 9.89 -2.47
CA ASN A 28 4.83 8.79 -2.88
C ASN A 28 3.60 9.28 -3.66
N ASN A 29 2.94 10.33 -3.18
CA ASN A 29 1.82 10.95 -3.89
C ASN A 29 2.24 11.57 -5.22
N CYS A 30 3.37 12.30 -5.27
CA CYS A 30 3.89 12.87 -6.51
C CYS A 30 4.20 11.79 -7.56
N ILE A 31 4.81 10.68 -7.14
CA ILE A 31 5.10 9.53 -8.02
C ILE A 31 3.81 8.93 -8.56
N TYR A 32 2.82 8.68 -7.69
CA TYR A 32 1.54 8.09 -8.09
C TYR A 32 0.78 9.00 -9.07
N ILE A 33 0.62 10.28 -8.73
CA ILE A 33 -0.09 11.27 -9.57
C ILE A 33 0.67 11.49 -10.88
N GLY A 34 2.00 11.64 -10.82
CA GLY A 34 2.84 11.85 -12.00
C GLY A 34 2.76 10.67 -12.97
N ALA A 35 2.84 9.44 -12.47
CA ALA A 35 2.68 8.25 -13.28
C ALA A 35 1.28 8.14 -13.90
N ALA A 36 0.24 8.54 -13.15
CA ALA A 36 -1.13 8.55 -13.66
C ALA A 36 -1.36 9.60 -14.77
N GLN A 37 -0.69 10.75 -14.72
CA GLN A 37 -0.78 11.77 -15.77
C GLN A 37 -0.08 11.36 -17.06
N LEU A 38 1.01 10.60 -16.97
CA LEU A 38 1.73 10.11 -18.14
C LEU A 38 0.94 9.06 -18.96
N ARG A 39 -0.13 8.50 -18.39
CA ARG A 39 -0.93 7.43 -19.03
C ARG A 39 -1.41 7.74 -20.43
N ASN A 40 -1.73 9.00 -20.73
CA ASN A 40 -2.26 9.40 -22.03
C ASN A 40 -1.20 9.39 -23.16
N HIS A 41 0.07 9.26 -22.81
CA HIS A 41 1.22 9.28 -23.71
C HIS A 41 1.92 7.91 -23.80
N LEU A 42 1.42 6.89 -23.08
CA LEU A 42 2.07 5.59 -22.99
C LEU A 42 1.21 4.49 -23.62
N SER A 43 1.85 3.57 -24.30
CA SER A 43 1.21 2.33 -24.76
C SER A 43 1.24 1.30 -23.64
N PHE A 44 0.07 0.80 -23.24
CA PHE A 44 -0.06 -0.11 -22.10
C PHE A 44 0.11 -1.56 -22.50
N TYR A 45 0.81 -2.30 -21.67
CA TYR A 45 0.93 -3.75 -21.74
C TYR A 45 -0.11 -4.42 -20.84
N SER A 46 -0.72 -5.48 -21.35
CA SER A 46 -1.58 -6.35 -20.56
C SER A 46 -0.73 -7.37 -19.80
N LEU A 47 -0.91 -7.43 -18.49
CA LEU A 47 -0.26 -8.45 -17.62
C LEU A 47 -1.10 -9.71 -17.46
N ALA A 48 -2.12 -9.94 -18.32
CA ALA A 48 -2.97 -11.11 -18.21
C ALA A 48 -2.16 -12.40 -18.31
N ILE A 49 -2.33 -13.25 -17.31
CA ILE A 49 -1.88 -14.64 -17.36
C ILE A 49 -3.08 -15.56 -17.20
N SER A 50 -2.99 -16.78 -17.73
CA SER A 50 -4.08 -17.78 -17.63
C SER A 50 -4.50 -18.11 -16.20
N LEU A 51 -3.64 -17.87 -15.22
CA LEU A 51 -3.95 -18.03 -13.80
C LEU A 51 -4.97 -17.00 -13.31
N ASP A 52 -4.95 -15.78 -13.87
CA ASP A 52 -5.89 -14.71 -13.46
C ASP A 52 -7.35 -15.08 -13.73
N GLU A 53 -7.61 -15.89 -14.76
CA GLU A 53 -8.97 -16.36 -15.08
C GLU A 53 -9.48 -17.37 -14.04
N LYS A 54 -8.58 -18.15 -13.45
CA LYS A 54 -8.92 -19.17 -12.45
C LYS A 54 -9.17 -18.59 -11.06
N ILE A 55 -8.61 -17.41 -10.77
CA ILE A 55 -8.82 -16.76 -9.48
C ILE A 55 -10.24 -16.17 -9.44
N PRO A 56 -11.10 -16.53 -8.47
CA PRO A 56 -12.44 -15.97 -8.37
C PRO A 56 -12.42 -14.50 -7.91
N LEU A 57 -13.46 -13.74 -8.28
CA LEU A 57 -13.72 -12.42 -7.68
C LEU A 57 -14.35 -12.62 -6.30
N LEU A 58 -13.66 -12.19 -5.23
CA LEU A 58 -14.13 -12.29 -3.86
C LEU A 58 -14.17 -10.88 -3.23
N THR A 59 -15.32 -10.23 -3.35
CA THR A 59 -15.52 -8.84 -2.89
C THR A 59 -15.25 -8.62 -1.40
N PRO A 60 -15.47 -9.57 -0.44
CA PRO A 60 -15.12 -9.36 0.96
C PRO A 60 -13.65 -9.09 1.24
N PHE A 61 -12.74 -9.52 0.35
CA PHE A 61 -11.31 -9.23 0.48
C PHE A 61 -10.96 -7.74 0.37
N VAL A 62 -11.90 -6.91 -0.10
CA VAL A 62 -11.75 -5.45 -0.14
C VAL A 62 -11.45 -4.85 1.25
N ILE A 63 -11.86 -5.51 2.34
CA ILE A 63 -11.54 -5.09 3.70
C ILE A 63 -10.02 -5.03 3.89
N PHE A 64 -9.28 -6.08 3.48
CA PHE A 64 -7.82 -6.09 3.59
C PHE A 64 -7.17 -5.00 2.74
N TYR A 65 -7.74 -4.73 1.57
CA TYR A 65 -7.27 -3.66 0.69
C TYR A 65 -7.37 -2.28 1.38
N VAL A 66 -8.51 -1.98 2.00
CA VAL A 66 -8.72 -0.73 2.72
C VAL A 66 -7.89 -0.66 4.01
N LEU A 67 -7.82 -1.78 4.75
CA LEU A 67 -7.02 -1.85 5.98
C LEU A 67 -5.51 -1.74 5.72
N ALA A 68 -5.04 -1.91 4.48
CA ALA A 68 -3.65 -1.66 4.11
C ALA A 68 -3.23 -0.23 4.48
N TYR A 69 -4.06 0.77 4.20
CA TYR A 69 -3.77 2.17 4.54
C TYR A 69 -3.62 2.38 6.05
N VAL A 70 -4.43 1.68 6.85
CA VAL A 70 -4.33 1.70 8.32
C VAL A 70 -3.03 1.04 8.77
N GLN A 71 -2.68 -0.11 8.22
CA GLN A 71 -1.43 -0.81 8.51
C GLN A 71 -0.21 0.07 8.19
N TRP A 72 -0.19 0.72 7.03
CA TRP A 72 0.91 1.58 6.62
C TRP A 72 1.05 2.80 7.53
N ALA A 73 -0.06 3.48 7.85
CA ALA A 73 -0.05 4.62 8.77
C ALA A 73 0.47 4.23 10.15
N LEU A 74 -0.01 3.11 10.70
CA LEU A 74 0.47 2.57 11.98
C LEU A 74 1.95 2.22 11.93
N ASN A 75 2.42 1.62 10.84
CA ASN A 75 3.82 1.26 10.65
C ASN A 75 4.73 2.50 10.65
N TYR A 76 4.37 3.57 9.91
CA TYR A 76 5.12 4.83 9.95
C TYR A 76 5.20 5.44 11.36
N ILE A 77 4.09 5.42 12.11
CA ILE A 77 4.05 5.92 13.48
C ILE A 77 4.96 5.08 14.39
N LEU A 78 4.85 3.76 14.32
CA LEU A 78 5.62 2.85 15.17
C LEU A 78 7.12 2.93 14.89
N ILE A 79 7.52 2.95 13.63
CA ILE A 79 8.92 3.12 13.21
C ILE A 79 9.46 4.48 13.64
N GLY A 80 8.66 5.54 13.44
CA GLY A 80 9.04 6.88 13.88
C GLY A 80 9.28 6.97 15.39
N ARG A 81 8.59 6.14 16.18
CA ARG A 81 8.73 6.07 17.66
C ARG A 81 9.83 5.13 18.14
N ASP A 82 10.21 4.15 17.34
CA ASP A 82 11.21 3.16 17.72
C ASP A 82 12.60 3.81 17.85
N SER A 83 13.13 4.31 16.75
CA SER A 83 14.43 4.98 16.77
C SER A 83 14.62 5.89 15.55
N LYS A 84 15.42 6.94 15.73
CA LYS A 84 15.78 7.85 14.64
C LYS A 84 16.44 7.09 13.48
N LYS A 85 17.36 6.17 13.77
CA LYS A 85 18.07 5.37 12.77
C LYS A 85 17.10 4.52 11.94
N LEU A 86 16.19 3.80 12.60
CA LEU A 86 15.23 2.94 11.92
C LEU A 86 14.26 3.77 11.07
N CYS A 87 13.78 4.91 11.59
CA CYS A 87 12.90 5.83 10.86
C CYS A 87 13.55 6.29 9.55
N TYR A 88 14.78 6.79 9.59
CA TYR A 88 15.48 7.27 8.40
C TYR A 88 15.78 6.14 7.40
N GLN A 89 16.20 4.97 7.90
CA GLN A 89 16.43 3.80 7.04
C GLN A 89 15.16 3.34 6.33
N PHE A 90 14.03 3.33 7.05
CA PHE A 90 12.75 2.94 6.48
C PHE A 90 12.28 3.95 5.44
N VAL A 91 12.26 5.24 5.78
CA VAL A 91 11.84 6.32 4.86
C VAL A 91 12.68 6.33 3.59
N LEU A 92 14.01 6.20 3.72
CA LEU A 92 14.90 6.13 2.55
C LEU A 92 14.59 4.90 1.69
N GLY A 93 14.43 3.74 2.32
CA GLY A 93 14.09 2.50 1.62
C GLY A 93 12.73 2.59 0.91
N ASP A 94 11.75 3.20 1.55
CA ASP A 94 10.43 3.44 0.97
C ASP A 94 10.51 4.37 -0.25
N ILE A 95 11.15 5.53 -0.13
CA ILE A 95 11.34 6.46 -1.25
C ILE A 95 12.07 5.79 -2.42
N LEU A 96 13.17 5.07 -2.16
CA LEU A 96 13.90 4.36 -3.19
C LEU A 96 13.03 3.30 -3.89
N SER A 97 12.23 2.56 -3.14
CA SER A 97 11.33 1.56 -3.71
C SER A 97 10.27 2.18 -4.62
N LYS A 98 9.73 3.35 -4.26
CA LYS A 98 8.76 4.09 -5.08
C LYS A 98 9.40 4.70 -6.34
N VAL A 99 10.65 5.17 -6.24
CA VAL A 99 11.41 5.62 -7.42
C VAL A 99 11.62 4.45 -8.39
N ILE A 100 11.97 3.27 -7.88
CA ILE A 100 12.07 2.06 -8.72
C ILE A 100 10.71 1.72 -9.36
N CYS A 101 9.62 1.78 -8.60
CA CYS A 101 8.27 1.60 -9.17
C CYS A 101 7.98 2.59 -10.29
N LEU A 102 8.36 3.86 -10.13
CA LEU A 102 8.18 4.89 -11.17
C LEU A 102 8.89 4.49 -12.47
N PHE A 103 10.13 3.98 -12.40
CA PHE A 103 10.82 3.47 -13.59
C PHE A 103 10.02 2.36 -14.29
N PHE A 104 9.48 1.40 -13.52
CA PHE A 104 8.64 0.35 -14.08
C PHE A 104 7.35 0.91 -14.69
N PHE A 105 6.71 1.87 -14.05
CA PHE A 105 5.46 2.49 -14.55
C PHE A 105 5.66 3.25 -15.86
N ILE A 106 6.86 3.80 -16.07
CA ILE A 106 7.20 4.50 -17.31
C ILE A 106 7.67 3.55 -18.40
N LEU A 107 8.56 2.59 -18.06
CA LEU A 107 9.16 1.69 -19.04
C LEU A 107 8.23 0.53 -19.42
N PHE A 108 7.41 0.07 -18.49
CA PHE A 108 6.46 -1.03 -18.65
C PHE A 108 5.08 -0.64 -18.12
N PRO A 109 4.42 0.36 -18.74
CA PRO A 109 3.12 0.80 -18.29
C PRO A 109 2.11 -0.35 -18.46
N THR A 110 1.46 -0.72 -17.38
CA THR A 110 0.56 -1.87 -17.32
C THR A 110 -0.86 -1.45 -17.06
N THR A 111 -1.81 -2.12 -17.67
CA THR A 111 -3.24 -1.91 -17.48
C THR A 111 -4.00 -3.22 -17.43
N LEU A 112 -5.25 -3.15 -16.97
CA LEU A 112 -6.16 -4.29 -16.94
C LEU A 112 -7.60 -3.86 -17.21
N THR A 113 -8.40 -4.78 -17.70
CA THR A 113 -9.85 -4.63 -17.78
C THR A 113 -10.49 -5.22 -16.52
N ARG A 114 -11.13 -4.40 -15.72
CA ARG A 114 -11.81 -4.82 -14.48
C ARG A 114 -13.16 -5.48 -14.80
N PRO A 115 -13.56 -6.54 -14.07
CA PRO A 115 -14.88 -7.12 -14.23
C PRO A 115 -15.95 -6.16 -13.73
N GLU A 116 -17.14 -6.24 -14.29
CA GLU A 116 -18.30 -5.55 -13.76
C GLU A 116 -18.73 -6.17 -12.42
N ILE A 117 -19.03 -5.31 -11.45
CA ILE A 117 -19.46 -5.72 -10.11
C ILE A 117 -20.98 -5.62 -10.04
N THR A 118 -21.66 -6.74 -10.14
CA THR A 118 -23.13 -6.82 -10.14
C THR A 118 -23.75 -6.94 -8.75
N GLY A 119 -22.97 -7.34 -7.71
CA GLY A 119 -23.43 -7.49 -6.34
C GLY A 119 -23.93 -6.17 -5.72
N THR A 120 -24.92 -6.22 -4.85
CA THR A 120 -25.51 -5.06 -4.15
C THR A 120 -25.10 -4.95 -2.68
N ASP A 121 -24.35 -5.96 -2.18
CA ASP A 121 -23.85 -5.99 -0.82
C ASP A 121 -22.78 -4.89 -0.57
N ILE A 122 -22.48 -4.63 0.70
CA ILE A 122 -21.57 -3.56 1.13
C ILE A 122 -20.15 -3.73 0.57
N PHE A 123 -19.66 -4.98 0.42
CA PHE A 123 -18.32 -5.23 -0.11
C PHE A 123 -18.26 -4.94 -1.61
N SER A 124 -19.30 -5.32 -2.35
CA SER A 124 -19.45 -5.01 -3.78
C SER A 124 -19.52 -3.49 -4.00
N GLN A 125 -20.24 -2.76 -3.15
CA GLN A 125 -20.30 -1.29 -3.20
C GLN A 125 -18.91 -0.68 -2.93
N LEU A 126 -18.18 -1.20 -1.96
CA LEU A 126 -16.83 -0.72 -1.63
C LEU A 126 -15.83 -1.02 -2.76
N VAL A 127 -15.91 -2.19 -3.41
CA VAL A 127 -15.09 -2.50 -4.60
C VAL A 127 -15.40 -1.53 -5.74
N ARG A 128 -16.69 -1.25 -6.03
CA ARG A 128 -17.07 -0.23 -7.04
C ARG A 128 -16.50 1.14 -6.72
N PHE A 129 -16.57 1.56 -5.45
CA PHE A 129 -15.98 2.82 -5.00
C PHE A 129 -14.47 2.84 -5.28
N ILE A 130 -13.73 1.79 -4.89
CA ILE A 130 -12.29 1.69 -5.17
C ILE A 130 -12.03 1.74 -6.68
N TYR A 131 -12.81 1.04 -7.48
CA TYR A 131 -12.67 1.06 -8.93
C TYR A 131 -12.92 2.44 -9.55
N SER A 132 -13.75 3.27 -8.92
CA SER A 132 -14.03 4.63 -9.40
C SER A 132 -12.92 5.63 -9.07
N VAL A 133 -12.21 5.44 -7.96
CA VAL A 133 -11.17 6.39 -7.49
C VAL A 133 -9.76 5.96 -7.90
N ASP A 134 -9.52 4.68 -8.13
CA ASP A 134 -8.23 4.11 -8.47
C ASP A 134 -8.26 3.58 -9.91
N ALA A 135 -7.55 4.26 -10.81
CA ALA A 135 -7.50 3.87 -12.20
C ALA A 135 -6.76 2.52 -12.39
N PRO A 136 -7.18 1.66 -13.36
CA PRO A 136 -6.55 0.36 -13.59
C PRO A 136 -5.24 0.47 -14.38
N VAL A 137 -4.31 1.26 -13.89
CA VAL A 137 -3.00 1.52 -14.50
C VAL A 137 -1.89 1.39 -13.47
N ASN A 138 -0.64 1.23 -13.93
CA ASN A 138 0.52 1.12 -13.05
C ASN A 138 0.43 -0.07 -12.08
N LEU A 139 0.07 -1.22 -12.62
CA LEU A 139 -0.26 -2.40 -11.82
C LEU A 139 0.97 -3.19 -11.37
N PHE A 140 2.09 -3.02 -12.06
CA PHE A 140 3.34 -3.71 -11.75
C PHE A 140 4.52 -2.73 -11.67
N PRO A 141 5.29 -2.78 -10.57
CA PRO A 141 5.08 -3.55 -9.33
C PRO A 141 3.88 -3.05 -8.51
N SER A 142 3.21 -3.97 -7.79
CA SER A 142 2.08 -3.60 -6.92
C SER A 142 2.57 -2.82 -5.72
N ILE A 143 2.15 -1.54 -5.59
CA ILE A 143 2.49 -0.70 -4.44
C ILE A 143 1.90 -1.29 -3.15
N HIS A 144 0.70 -1.87 -3.18
CA HIS A 144 0.09 -2.52 -2.02
C HIS A 144 0.94 -3.67 -1.49
N CYS A 145 1.43 -4.53 -2.38
CA CYS A 145 2.30 -5.63 -2.01
C CYS A 145 3.66 -5.13 -1.49
N LEU A 146 4.25 -4.16 -2.18
CA LEU A 146 5.55 -3.61 -1.82
C LEU A 146 5.52 -2.96 -0.43
N GLU A 147 4.54 -2.09 -0.18
CA GLU A 147 4.39 -1.38 1.08
C GLU A 147 4.13 -2.34 2.25
N SER A 148 3.25 -3.33 2.01
CA SER A 148 2.97 -4.36 3.02
C SER A 148 4.20 -5.23 3.30
N TRP A 149 5.02 -5.51 2.29
CA TRP A 149 6.32 -6.17 2.48
C TRP A 149 7.28 -5.30 3.29
N CYS A 150 7.33 -4.00 3.04
CA CYS A 150 8.11 -3.06 3.85
C CYS A 150 7.66 -3.06 5.31
N CYS A 151 6.35 -3.17 5.58
CA CYS A 151 5.81 -3.31 6.93
C CYS A 151 6.30 -4.59 7.62
N ILE A 152 6.33 -5.73 6.92
CA ILE A 152 6.90 -6.98 7.46
C ILE A 152 8.37 -6.78 7.82
N ARG A 153 9.17 -6.24 6.89
CA ARG A 153 10.60 -5.98 7.11
C ARG A 153 10.86 -5.05 8.31
N ALA A 154 10.03 -4.03 8.47
CA ALA A 154 10.09 -3.11 9.60
C ALA A 154 9.73 -3.81 10.93
N ALA A 155 8.68 -4.63 10.94
CA ALA A 155 8.26 -5.37 12.12
C ALA A 155 9.36 -6.29 12.70
N TYR A 156 10.22 -6.84 11.83
CA TYR A 156 11.38 -7.62 12.26
C TYR A 156 12.52 -6.79 12.87
N LYS A 157 12.60 -5.51 12.51
CA LYS A 157 13.63 -4.58 13.05
C LYS A 157 13.20 -3.88 14.33
N MET A 158 11.88 -3.78 14.57
CA MET A 158 11.34 -3.17 15.78
C MET A 158 11.36 -4.14 16.96
N ASN A 159 11.67 -3.61 18.17
CA ASN A 159 11.61 -4.35 19.42
C ASN A 159 10.77 -3.58 20.44
N PHE A 160 9.64 -4.14 20.81
CA PHE A 160 8.81 -3.60 21.88
C PHE A 160 9.35 -3.98 23.26
N LYS A 161 8.82 -3.33 24.33
CA LYS A 161 9.24 -3.55 25.72
C LYS A 161 9.22 -5.02 26.16
N THR A 162 8.41 -5.86 25.55
CA THR A 162 8.33 -7.29 25.84
C THR A 162 8.40 -8.10 24.57
N GLU A 163 9.08 -9.24 24.61
CA GLU A 163 9.20 -10.19 23.51
C GLU A 163 7.82 -10.65 23.03
N LYS A 164 6.90 -10.91 23.94
CA LYS A 164 5.51 -11.31 23.63
C LYS A 164 4.83 -10.27 22.73
N ARG A 165 4.95 -8.98 23.03
CA ARG A 165 4.36 -7.90 22.20
C ARG A 165 5.03 -7.81 20.85
N THR A 166 6.35 -7.99 20.81
CA THR A 166 7.12 -7.99 19.56
C THR A 166 6.67 -9.11 18.63
N ASN A 167 6.55 -10.33 19.17
CA ASN A 167 6.12 -11.48 18.38
C ASN A 167 4.67 -11.36 17.94
N TYR A 168 3.77 -10.88 18.81
CA TYR A 168 2.37 -10.62 18.43
C TYR A 168 2.27 -9.61 17.28
N TYR A 169 3.00 -8.50 17.36
CA TYR A 169 3.02 -7.48 16.29
C TYR A 169 3.57 -8.05 14.98
N ARG A 170 4.65 -8.84 15.02
CA ARG A 170 5.21 -9.50 13.83
C ARG A 170 4.19 -10.42 13.16
N VAL A 171 3.57 -11.31 13.94
CA VAL A 171 2.55 -12.25 13.42
C VAL A 171 1.35 -11.48 12.85
N ALA A 172 0.82 -10.50 13.57
CA ALA A 172 -0.30 -9.69 13.11
C ALA A 172 0.03 -8.96 11.78
N THR A 173 1.24 -8.38 11.69
CA THR A 173 1.71 -7.71 10.47
C THR A 173 1.82 -8.68 9.29
N ILE A 174 2.35 -9.89 9.50
CA ILE A 174 2.47 -10.90 8.46
C ILE A 174 1.08 -11.33 7.98
N LEU A 175 0.18 -11.70 8.89
CA LEU A 175 -1.17 -12.15 8.53
C LEU A 175 -1.94 -11.07 7.77
N MET A 176 -1.84 -9.83 8.24
CA MET A 176 -2.46 -8.69 7.57
C MET A 176 -1.87 -8.46 6.17
N SER A 177 -0.55 -8.51 6.01
CA SER A 177 0.11 -8.36 4.72
C SER A 177 -0.24 -9.48 3.75
N LEU A 178 -0.35 -10.73 4.22
CA LEU A 178 -0.83 -11.84 3.39
C LEU A 178 -2.27 -11.62 2.93
N GLY A 179 -3.14 -11.11 3.81
CA GLY A 179 -4.51 -10.71 3.46
C GLY A 179 -4.52 -9.61 2.40
N ILE A 180 -3.62 -8.61 2.49
CA ILE A 180 -3.47 -7.55 1.49
C ILE A 180 -2.99 -8.12 0.15
N PHE A 181 -1.98 -9.00 0.14
CA PHE A 181 -1.53 -9.65 -1.10
C PHE A 181 -2.66 -10.43 -1.76
N ALA A 182 -3.40 -11.23 -0.98
CA ALA A 182 -4.57 -11.94 -1.48
C ALA A 182 -5.66 -10.99 -2.00
N SER A 183 -5.89 -9.86 -1.31
CA SER A 183 -6.91 -8.90 -1.71
C SER A 183 -6.64 -8.30 -3.09
N THR A 184 -5.39 -7.98 -3.42
CA THR A 184 -5.05 -7.43 -4.75
C THR A 184 -5.40 -8.38 -5.89
N LEU A 185 -5.35 -9.69 -5.65
CA LEU A 185 -5.75 -10.73 -6.60
C LEU A 185 -7.26 -10.95 -6.63
N PHE A 186 -7.89 -11.12 -5.45
CA PHE A 186 -9.31 -11.47 -5.33
C PHE A 186 -10.25 -10.33 -5.69
N ILE A 187 -9.88 -9.07 -5.46
CA ILE A 187 -10.67 -7.92 -5.94
C ILE A 187 -10.26 -7.47 -7.34
N LYS A 188 -9.46 -8.29 -8.06
CA LYS A 188 -9.10 -8.05 -9.45
C LYS A 188 -8.49 -6.67 -9.72
N GLN A 189 -7.62 -6.22 -8.83
CA GLN A 189 -6.80 -5.04 -9.11
C GLN A 189 -5.73 -5.34 -10.17
N HIS A 190 -5.48 -6.63 -10.47
CA HIS A 190 -4.46 -7.12 -11.40
C HIS A 190 -5.02 -8.11 -12.44
N ARG A 191 -6.27 -7.95 -12.90
CA ARG A 191 -6.87 -8.84 -13.92
C ARG A 191 -6.99 -8.17 -15.28
N THR A 192 -6.64 -8.92 -16.31
CA THR A 192 -7.01 -8.61 -17.70
C THR A 192 -8.11 -9.53 -18.18
N ARG A 193 -9.03 -8.98 -18.97
CA ARG A 193 -9.96 -9.76 -19.78
C ARG A 193 -9.36 -9.83 -21.18
N ILE A 194 -9.09 -11.04 -21.66
CA ILE A 194 -8.85 -11.25 -23.08
C ILE A 194 -10.24 -11.25 -23.72
N THR A 195 -10.53 -10.30 -24.58
CA THR A 195 -11.62 -10.38 -25.57
C THR A 195 -11.13 -11.16 -26.75
#